data_a41a5351ca8e85c900fbbb8258636bd7
#
_entry.id   a41a5351ca8e85c900fbbb8258636bd7
#
_cell.length_a   1.000
_cell.length_b   1.000
_cell.length_c   1.000
_cell.angle_alpha   90.00
_cell.angle_beta   90.00
_cell.angle_gamma   90.00
#
_symmetry.space_group_name_H-M   'P 1'
#
loop_
_entity.id
_entity.type
_entity.pdbx_description
1 polymer ?
#
loop_
_entity_poly.entity_id
_entity_poly.type
_entity_poly.pdbx_seq_one_letter_code
_entity_poly.pdbx_strand_id
1 'polypeptide(L)'
;MSEGNGATPRTDLAVRCEGVAKSYGLGEELSLQHTLSTLVRREHERDRFWALSEVSFEVHRGEAFGIVGANGSGKSTLTQVVSGIAMQDAGRIEVWGRLIPLLEVGAGFHPELTGRENVALLGTILGLSAGAIRAEMDRIAEFAGVQRHLDTPMKRYSTGMQARLSFATAVCFPADIYVFDEILSVVDDSFRDQCAEELARLNREGRTIVFMSHDLELVRSVCTTGMWLERGRVRFRGRIDEVATAYAGAAPVESG
;
A
#
# COMPACT_ATOMS: atom_id res chain seq x y z
N MET A 1 -33.12 -27.58 4.89
CA MET A 1 -32.68 -26.88 6.11
C MET A 1 -31.19 -26.82 6.02
N SER A 2 -30.67 -25.72 5.52
CA SER A 2 -29.23 -25.49 5.34
C SER A 2 -28.83 -24.42 6.37
N GLU A 3 -28.13 -24.84 7.41
CA GLU A 3 -27.60 -23.94 8.43
C GLU A 3 -26.49 -23.10 7.80
N GLY A 4 -26.79 -21.83 7.61
CA GLY A 4 -25.81 -20.84 7.25
C GLY A 4 -24.84 -20.66 8.42
N ASN A 5 -23.58 -20.99 8.22
CA ASN A 5 -22.48 -20.75 9.14
C ASN A 5 -22.26 -19.23 9.24
N GLY A 6 -23.01 -18.57 10.12
CA GLY A 6 -22.86 -17.17 10.47
C GLY A 6 -21.62 -16.99 11.36
N ALA A 7 -20.47 -16.82 10.74
CA ALA A 7 -19.31 -16.29 11.47
C ALA A 7 -19.67 -14.88 11.95
N THR A 8 -19.81 -14.71 13.26
CA THR A 8 -19.96 -13.41 13.92
C THR A 8 -18.82 -12.51 13.45
N PRO A 9 -19.09 -11.30 12.94
CA PRO A 9 -18.02 -10.43 12.49
C PRO A 9 -17.10 -10.15 13.67
N ARG A 10 -15.83 -10.51 13.57
CA ARG A 10 -14.81 -10.10 14.54
C ARG A 10 -14.69 -8.59 14.43
N THR A 11 -15.28 -7.88 15.36
CA THR A 11 -15.41 -6.41 15.38
C THR A 11 -14.07 -5.68 15.54
N ASP A 12 -12.99 -6.41 15.78
CA ASP A 12 -11.63 -5.92 16.04
C ASP A 12 -10.68 -5.97 14.83
N LEU A 13 -11.10 -6.60 13.71
CA LEU A 13 -10.27 -6.67 12.50
C LEU A 13 -10.45 -5.45 11.60
N ALA A 14 -9.34 -5.03 10.97
CA ALA A 14 -9.28 -4.04 9.91
C ALA A 14 -9.07 -4.69 8.53
N VAL A 15 -8.15 -5.68 8.45
CA VAL A 15 -7.84 -6.43 7.21
C VAL A 15 -7.70 -7.90 7.54
N ARG A 16 -8.23 -8.75 6.67
CA ARG A 16 -8.04 -10.21 6.71
C ARG A 16 -7.75 -10.72 5.31
N CYS A 17 -6.68 -11.46 5.19
CA CYS A 17 -6.31 -12.20 3.98
C CYS A 17 -6.28 -13.69 4.30
N GLU A 18 -6.93 -14.52 3.48
CA GLU A 18 -6.99 -15.97 3.63
C GLU A 18 -6.62 -16.65 2.32
N GLY A 19 -5.47 -17.34 2.28
CA GLY A 19 -5.01 -18.11 1.14
C GLY A 19 -4.88 -17.30 -0.16
N VAL A 20 -4.55 -16.01 -0.05
CA VAL A 20 -4.51 -15.09 -1.19
C VAL A 20 -3.41 -15.50 -2.15
N ALA A 21 -3.78 -15.65 -3.43
CA ALA A 21 -2.85 -15.91 -4.52
C ALA A 21 -3.09 -14.94 -5.68
N LYS A 22 -1.99 -14.54 -6.35
CA LYS A 22 -2.01 -13.68 -7.53
C LYS A 22 -0.91 -14.07 -8.49
N SER A 23 -1.27 -14.28 -9.76
CA SER A 23 -0.34 -14.59 -10.84
C SER A 23 -0.44 -13.58 -11.97
N TYR A 24 0.65 -13.47 -12.73
CA TYR A 24 0.73 -12.68 -13.96
C TYR A 24 1.25 -13.58 -15.10
N GLY A 25 0.74 -13.38 -16.32
CA GLY A 25 1.25 -14.06 -17.52
C GLY A 25 2.62 -13.49 -17.90
N LEU A 26 3.59 -14.37 -18.18
CA LEU A 26 4.87 -13.97 -18.78
C LEU A 26 4.62 -13.62 -20.25
N GLY A 27 4.45 -12.34 -20.59
CA GLY A 27 4.25 -11.87 -21.97
C GLY A 27 2.97 -11.08 -22.23
N GLU A 28 2.13 -10.84 -21.25
CA GLU A 28 1.00 -9.91 -21.40
C GLU A 28 1.46 -8.45 -21.26
N GLU A 29 2.02 -7.89 -22.34
CA GLU A 29 1.83 -6.47 -22.60
C GLU A 29 0.32 -6.24 -22.79
N LEU A 30 -0.23 -5.25 -22.04
CA LEU A 30 -1.64 -4.82 -22.11
C LEU A 30 -1.99 -4.36 -23.54
N SER A 31 -2.26 -5.29 -24.44
CA SER A 31 -2.80 -5.02 -25.76
C SER A 31 -4.30 -5.29 -25.74
N LEU A 32 -5.08 -4.24 -25.97
CA LEU A 32 -6.55 -4.26 -26.11
C LEU A 32 -7.08 -5.14 -27.27
N GLN A 33 -6.21 -5.89 -27.95
CA GLN A 33 -6.57 -6.74 -29.11
C GLN A 33 -6.82 -8.22 -28.77
N HIS A 34 -6.69 -8.66 -27.51
CA HIS A 34 -6.79 -10.08 -27.12
C HIS A 34 -8.19 -10.58 -26.69
N THR A 35 -9.26 -9.83 -26.99
CA THR A 35 -10.63 -10.26 -26.60
C THR A 35 -11.19 -11.42 -27.46
N LEU A 36 -10.51 -11.89 -28.48
CA LEU A 36 -11.02 -12.91 -29.41
C LEU A 36 -10.33 -14.29 -29.36
N SER A 37 -9.34 -14.50 -28.47
CA SER A 37 -8.61 -15.79 -28.41
C SER A 37 -8.92 -16.63 -27.15
N THR A 38 -10.08 -16.46 -26.53
CA THR A 38 -10.51 -17.20 -25.32
C THR A 38 -10.80 -18.70 -25.56
N LEU A 39 -10.53 -19.25 -26.73
CA LEU A 39 -10.81 -20.65 -27.05
C LEU A 39 -9.60 -21.62 -26.97
N VAL A 40 -8.38 -21.13 -26.69
CA VAL A 40 -7.18 -21.96 -26.53
C VAL A 40 -6.66 -21.90 -25.09
N ARG A 41 -7.45 -22.41 -24.16
CA ARG A 41 -7.23 -22.26 -22.70
C ARG A 41 -6.30 -23.29 -22.08
N ARG A 42 -5.62 -24.13 -22.83
CA ARG A 42 -4.83 -25.26 -22.29
C ARG A 42 -3.31 -25.14 -22.39
N GLU A 43 -2.76 -24.20 -23.13
CA GLU A 43 -1.30 -24.05 -23.27
C GLU A 43 -0.65 -22.97 -22.39
N HIS A 44 -1.42 -22.03 -21.80
CA HIS A 44 -0.91 -20.88 -21.05
C HIS A 44 -0.66 -21.13 -19.56
N GLU A 45 -0.90 -22.31 -19.03
CA GLU A 45 -0.59 -22.61 -17.61
C GLU A 45 0.91 -22.71 -17.30
N ARG A 46 1.76 -22.85 -18.32
CA ARG A 46 3.21 -23.07 -18.14
C ARG A 46 4.02 -21.79 -17.95
N ASP A 47 3.47 -20.62 -18.28
CA ASP A 47 4.20 -19.34 -18.27
C ASP A 47 3.61 -18.33 -17.27
N ARG A 48 3.03 -18.78 -16.16
CA ARG A 48 2.53 -17.89 -15.10
C ARG A 48 3.55 -17.71 -13.99
N PHE A 49 3.83 -16.45 -13.67
CA PHE A 49 4.60 -16.07 -12.50
C PHE A 49 3.66 -15.80 -11.33
N TRP A 50 3.78 -16.57 -10.25
CA TRP A 50 3.02 -16.36 -9.02
C TRP A 50 3.68 -15.29 -8.17
N ALA A 51 3.12 -14.08 -8.18
CA ALA A 51 3.58 -12.98 -7.36
C ALA A 51 3.16 -13.15 -5.88
N LEU A 52 1.99 -13.80 -5.64
CA LEU A 52 1.51 -14.18 -4.31
C LEU A 52 1.03 -15.64 -4.36
N SER A 53 1.31 -16.39 -3.28
CA SER A 53 0.95 -17.80 -3.16
C SER A 53 0.57 -18.12 -1.71
N GLU A 54 -0.74 -18.38 -1.48
CA GLU A 54 -1.31 -18.77 -0.19
C GLU A 54 -1.02 -17.80 0.97
N VAL A 55 -1.02 -16.48 0.68
CA VAL A 55 -0.75 -15.44 1.69
C VAL A 55 -1.94 -15.31 2.64
N SER A 56 -1.70 -15.52 3.93
CA SER A 56 -2.72 -15.40 4.98
C SER A 56 -2.20 -14.57 6.15
N PHE A 57 -2.95 -13.51 6.53
CA PHE A 57 -2.66 -12.69 7.69
C PHE A 57 -3.90 -11.89 8.09
N GLU A 58 -3.87 -11.37 9.32
CA GLU A 58 -4.90 -10.49 9.88
C GLU A 58 -4.20 -9.24 10.44
N VAL A 59 -4.87 -8.08 10.31
CA VAL A 59 -4.47 -6.80 10.91
C VAL A 59 -5.63 -6.31 11.76
N HIS A 60 -5.37 -5.99 13.02
CA HIS A 60 -6.38 -5.49 13.93
C HIS A 60 -6.58 -3.96 13.79
N ARG A 61 -7.74 -3.47 14.22
CA ARG A 61 -8.00 -2.03 14.24
C ARG A 61 -7.02 -1.32 15.17
N GLY A 62 -6.46 -0.20 14.71
CA GLY A 62 -5.46 0.56 15.45
C GLY A 62 -4.08 -0.10 15.52
N GLU A 63 -3.86 -1.20 14.79
CA GLU A 63 -2.55 -1.83 14.67
C GLU A 63 -1.69 -1.13 13.62
N ALA A 64 -0.40 -0.95 13.92
CA ALA A 64 0.62 -0.61 12.93
C ALA A 64 1.37 -1.89 12.55
N PHE A 65 1.05 -2.43 11.38
CA PHE A 65 1.52 -3.73 10.87
C PHE A 65 2.53 -3.54 9.74
N GLY A 66 3.74 -4.07 9.94
CA GLY A 66 4.83 -3.99 8.98
C GLY A 66 4.90 -5.21 8.05
N ILE A 67 5.16 -4.99 6.75
CA ILE A 67 5.44 -6.07 5.80
C ILE A 67 6.85 -5.84 5.24
N VAL A 68 7.78 -6.68 5.63
CA VAL A 68 9.17 -6.62 5.18
C VAL A 68 9.46 -7.67 4.11
N GLY A 69 10.39 -7.37 3.22
CA GLY A 69 10.82 -8.30 2.17
C GLY A 69 11.65 -7.60 1.10
N ALA A 70 12.47 -8.36 0.38
CA ALA A 70 13.29 -7.87 -0.72
C ALA A 70 12.43 -7.33 -1.89
N ASN A 71 13.05 -6.59 -2.80
CA ASN A 71 12.42 -6.22 -4.07
C ASN A 71 12.00 -7.47 -4.82
N GLY A 72 10.78 -7.47 -5.39
CA GLY A 72 10.20 -8.64 -6.06
C GLY A 72 9.63 -9.72 -5.11
N SER A 73 9.56 -9.48 -3.80
CA SER A 73 8.96 -10.43 -2.86
C SER A 73 7.43 -10.54 -2.95
N GLY A 74 6.76 -9.60 -3.65
CA GLY A 74 5.31 -9.54 -3.81
C GLY A 74 4.62 -8.43 -3.01
N LYS A 75 5.35 -7.54 -2.33
CA LYS A 75 4.78 -6.45 -1.50
C LYS A 75 3.82 -5.57 -2.29
N SER A 76 4.25 -5.00 -3.41
CA SER A 76 3.40 -4.10 -4.21
C SER A 76 2.18 -4.83 -4.80
N THR A 77 2.32 -6.11 -5.18
CA THR A 77 1.17 -6.92 -5.58
C THR A 77 0.19 -7.11 -4.42
N LEU A 78 0.70 -7.37 -3.20
CA LEU A 78 -0.13 -7.52 -2.01
C LEU A 78 -0.86 -6.21 -1.69
N THR A 79 -0.17 -5.06 -1.79
CA THR A 79 -0.79 -3.74 -1.64
C THR A 79 -1.94 -3.54 -2.64
N GLN A 80 -1.71 -3.86 -3.92
CA GLN A 80 -2.73 -3.71 -4.96
C GLN A 80 -3.97 -4.59 -4.70
N VAL A 81 -3.79 -5.85 -4.29
CA VAL A 81 -4.93 -6.73 -4.04
C VAL A 81 -5.67 -6.37 -2.74
N VAL A 82 -4.97 -5.99 -1.66
CA VAL A 82 -5.58 -5.53 -0.41
C VAL A 82 -6.36 -4.22 -0.61
N SER A 83 -5.86 -3.35 -1.47
CA SER A 83 -6.51 -2.07 -1.81
C SER A 83 -7.63 -2.20 -2.84
N GLY A 84 -7.89 -3.41 -3.37
CA GLY A 84 -8.92 -3.65 -4.38
C GLY A 84 -8.58 -3.10 -5.76
N ILE A 85 -7.33 -2.70 -6.01
CA ILE A 85 -6.85 -2.21 -7.32
C ILE A 85 -6.65 -3.37 -8.29
N ALA A 86 -6.16 -4.51 -7.77
CA ALA A 86 -6.06 -5.76 -8.51
C ALA A 86 -6.92 -6.84 -7.85
N MET A 87 -7.53 -7.71 -8.65
CA MET A 87 -8.25 -8.86 -8.12
C MET A 87 -7.28 -10.02 -7.85
N GLN A 88 -7.44 -10.70 -6.73
CA GLN A 88 -6.75 -11.95 -6.44
C GLN A 88 -7.27 -13.08 -7.37
N ASP A 89 -6.41 -14.06 -7.67
CA ASP A 89 -6.79 -15.22 -8.46
C ASP A 89 -7.37 -16.35 -7.58
N ALA A 90 -7.00 -16.38 -6.29
CA ALA A 90 -7.55 -17.29 -5.29
C ALA A 90 -7.51 -16.68 -3.89
N GLY A 91 -8.24 -17.30 -2.96
CA GLY A 91 -8.33 -16.84 -1.58
C GLY A 91 -9.38 -15.75 -1.36
N ARG A 92 -9.37 -15.15 -0.18
CA ARG A 92 -10.34 -14.12 0.23
C ARG A 92 -9.64 -12.97 0.92
N ILE A 93 -10.09 -11.75 0.62
CA ILE A 93 -9.66 -10.51 1.27
C ILE A 93 -10.91 -9.82 1.82
N GLU A 94 -10.83 -9.43 3.08
CA GLU A 94 -11.87 -8.66 3.75
C GLU A 94 -11.23 -7.41 4.37
N VAL A 95 -11.86 -6.24 4.13
CA VAL A 95 -11.40 -4.94 4.63
C VAL A 95 -12.59 -4.25 5.31
N TRP A 96 -12.41 -3.85 6.56
CA TRP A 96 -13.48 -3.23 7.38
C TRP A 96 -13.13 -1.78 7.72
N GLY A 97 -13.56 -0.88 6.88
CA GLY A 97 -13.33 0.57 7.00
C GLY A 97 -12.93 1.20 5.70
N ARG A 98 -12.77 2.53 5.73
CA ARG A 98 -12.23 3.28 4.59
C ARG A 98 -10.73 3.08 4.53
N LEU A 99 -10.24 2.53 3.41
CA LEU A 99 -8.82 2.31 3.14
C LEU A 99 -8.32 3.38 2.15
N ILE A 100 -7.18 3.99 2.47
CA ILE A 100 -6.42 4.85 1.55
C ILE A 100 -5.09 4.16 1.24
N PRO A 101 -4.86 3.75 -0.02
CA PRO A 101 -3.58 3.21 -0.45
C PRO A 101 -2.68 4.33 -0.94
N LEU A 102 -1.39 4.23 -0.64
CA LEU A 102 -0.33 5.02 -1.23
C LEU A 102 0.71 4.07 -1.83
N LEU A 103 0.57 3.81 -3.15
CA LEU A 103 1.25 2.71 -3.85
C LEU A 103 2.60 3.11 -4.43
N GLU A 104 2.67 4.26 -5.06
CA GLU A 104 3.85 4.77 -5.77
C GLU A 104 3.85 6.29 -5.75
N VAL A 105 5.03 6.88 -5.93
CA VAL A 105 5.21 8.32 -6.04
C VAL A 105 4.41 8.85 -7.23
N GLY A 106 3.46 9.74 -6.96
CA GLY A 106 2.64 10.35 -8.02
C GLY A 106 1.60 9.41 -8.65
N ALA A 107 1.42 8.19 -8.13
CA ALA A 107 0.37 7.29 -8.62
C ALA A 107 -1.01 7.97 -8.47
N GLY A 108 -1.73 8.05 -9.59
CA GLY A 108 -3.00 8.77 -9.68
C GLY A 108 -2.89 10.27 -9.92
N PHE A 109 -1.69 10.84 -9.97
CA PHE A 109 -1.49 12.24 -10.34
C PHE A 109 -1.36 12.42 -11.86
N HIS A 110 -2.10 13.40 -12.39
CA HIS A 110 -2.05 13.73 -13.81
C HIS A 110 -0.98 14.83 -14.03
N PRO A 111 -0.01 14.63 -14.94
CA PRO A 111 1.13 15.53 -15.11
C PRO A 111 0.75 16.94 -15.55
N GLU A 112 -0.32 17.11 -16.31
CA GLU A 112 -0.78 18.42 -16.81
C GLU A 112 -1.60 19.21 -15.79
N LEU A 113 -2.16 18.55 -14.77
CA LEU A 113 -2.90 19.21 -13.69
C LEU A 113 -1.92 19.80 -12.67
N THR A 114 -2.34 20.88 -12.00
CA THR A 114 -1.62 21.49 -10.88
C THR A 114 -1.63 20.55 -9.66
N GLY A 115 -0.78 20.82 -8.67
CA GLY A 115 -0.81 20.11 -7.40
C GLY A 115 -2.19 20.16 -6.74
N ARG A 116 -2.82 21.35 -6.72
CA ARG A 116 -4.18 21.57 -6.20
C ARG A 116 -5.24 20.70 -6.91
N GLU A 117 -5.21 20.69 -8.23
CA GLU A 117 -6.16 19.92 -9.04
C GLU A 117 -5.94 18.41 -8.86
N ASN A 118 -4.70 17.96 -8.72
CA ASN A 118 -4.38 16.56 -8.44
C ASN A 118 -4.87 16.12 -7.04
N VAL A 119 -4.66 16.94 -6.02
CA VAL A 119 -5.20 16.68 -4.68
C VAL A 119 -6.73 16.60 -4.72
N ALA A 120 -7.39 17.51 -5.47
CA ALA A 120 -8.84 17.49 -5.63
C ALA A 120 -9.33 16.26 -6.39
N LEU A 121 -8.62 15.86 -7.45
CA LEU A 121 -8.91 14.66 -8.22
C LEU A 121 -8.83 13.40 -7.34
N LEU A 122 -7.70 13.23 -6.61
CA LEU A 122 -7.51 12.08 -5.73
C LEU A 122 -8.56 12.04 -4.61
N GLY A 123 -8.85 13.17 -3.97
CA GLY A 123 -9.91 13.26 -2.96
C GLY A 123 -11.29 12.87 -3.51
N THR A 124 -11.58 13.26 -4.76
CA THR A 124 -12.83 12.88 -5.43
C THR A 124 -12.89 11.37 -5.72
N ILE A 125 -11.78 10.77 -6.21
CA ILE A 125 -11.66 9.32 -6.43
C ILE A 125 -11.87 8.56 -5.12
N LEU A 126 -11.35 9.08 -4.01
CA LEU A 126 -11.53 8.52 -2.67
C LEU A 126 -12.95 8.80 -2.08
N GLY A 127 -13.84 9.43 -2.83
CA GLY A 127 -15.24 9.67 -2.43
C GLY A 127 -15.41 10.80 -1.41
N LEU A 128 -14.45 11.73 -1.30
CA LEU A 128 -14.57 12.90 -0.43
C LEU A 128 -15.41 13.99 -1.10
N SER A 129 -16.16 14.75 -0.29
CA SER A 129 -16.86 15.93 -0.79
C SER A 129 -15.89 17.06 -1.13
N ALA A 130 -16.26 17.92 -2.08
CA ALA A 130 -15.47 19.10 -2.43
C ALA A 130 -15.20 20.03 -1.25
N GLY A 131 -16.10 20.07 -0.27
CA GLY A 131 -15.91 20.81 0.99
C GLY A 131 -14.83 20.21 1.86
N ALA A 132 -14.82 18.89 2.04
CA ALA A 132 -13.82 18.17 2.81
C ALA A 132 -12.42 18.31 2.17
N ILE A 133 -12.34 18.20 0.84
CA ILE A 133 -11.09 18.37 0.10
C ILE A 133 -10.52 19.79 0.30
N ARG A 134 -11.37 20.81 0.17
CA ARG A 134 -10.95 22.20 0.38
C ARG A 134 -10.47 22.48 1.79
N ALA A 135 -11.09 21.87 2.79
CA ALA A 135 -10.72 22.04 4.20
C ALA A 135 -9.31 21.51 4.51
N GLU A 136 -8.86 20.47 3.81
CA GLU A 136 -7.53 19.88 4.01
C GLU A 136 -6.45 20.47 3.10
N MET A 137 -6.79 21.27 2.11
CA MET A 137 -5.86 21.72 1.06
C MET A 137 -4.64 22.48 1.61
N ASP A 138 -4.86 23.40 2.54
CA ASP A 138 -3.77 24.20 3.11
C ASP A 138 -2.86 23.31 3.98
N ARG A 139 -3.44 22.41 4.77
CA ARG A 139 -2.70 21.43 5.57
C ARG A 139 -1.85 20.49 4.70
N ILE A 140 -2.43 19.99 3.61
CA ILE A 140 -1.71 19.15 2.64
C ILE A 140 -0.53 19.91 2.04
N ALA A 141 -0.75 21.15 1.58
CA ALA A 141 0.30 21.98 0.98
C ALA A 141 1.43 22.30 1.98
N GLU A 142 1.06 22.60 3.22
CA GLU A 142 2.00 22.90 4.31
C GLU A 142 2.83 21.67 4.67
N PHE A 143 2.18 20.53 4.90
CA PHE A 143 2.84 19.29 5.23
C PHE A 143 3.84 18.87 4.13
N ALA A 144 3.42 18.96 2.86
CA ALA A 144 4.27 18.65 1.73
C ALA A 144 5.39 19.68 1.46
N GLY A 145 5.30 20.88 2.05
CA GLY A 145 6.23 21.99 1.79
C GLY A 145 6.13 22.56 0.38
N VAL A 146 4.96 22.48 -0.27
CA VAL A 146 4.74 22.87 -1.67
C VAL A 146 3.80 24.08 -1.84
N GLN A 147 3.53 24.86 -0.80
CA GLN A 147 2.55 25.96 -0.81
C GLN A 147 2.74 26.90 -2.01
N ARG A 148 4.01 27.25 -2.32
CA ARG A 148 4.35 28.17 -3.42
C ARG A 148 4.21 27.53 -4.81
N HIS A 149 4.13 26.21 -4.86
CA HIS A 149 4.08 25.44 -6.10
C HIS A 149 2.72 24.77 -6.34
N LEU A 150 1.78 24.91 -5.40
CA LEU A 150 0.50 24.17 -5.44
C LEU A 150 -0.30 24.41 -6.72
N ASP A 151 -0.19 25.62 -7.31
CA ASP A 151 -0.85 25.99 -8.55
C ASP A 151 0.05 25.81 -9.79
N THR A 152 1.16 25.06 -9.65
CA THR A 152 2.07 24.68 -10.75
C THR A 152 1.72 23.28 -11.25
N PRO A 153 1.75 23.00 -12.57
CA PRO A 153 1.53 21.67 -13.12
C PRO A 153 2.54 20.64 -12.58
N MET A 154 2.04 19.42 -12.28
CA MET A 154 2.83 18.33 -11.67
C MET A 154 4.06 17.92 -12.48
N LYS A 155 4.04 18.04 -13.80
CA LYS A 155 5.21 17.79 -14.67
C LYS A 155 6.43 18.67 -14.35
N ARG A 156 6.24 19.77 -13.60
CA ARG A 156 7.33 20.65 -13.14
C ARG A 156 7.80 20.34 -11.73
N TYR A 157 7.18 19.39 -11.03
CA TYR A 157 7.61 18.97 -9.72
C TYR A 157 8.79 18.01 -9.83
N SER A 158 9.73 18.11 -8.89
CA SER A 158 10.73 17.05 -8.71
C SER A 158 10.06 15.77 -8.17
N THR A 159 10.72 14.63 -8.34
CA THR A 159 10.22 13.36 -7.78
C THR A 159 9.98 13.47 -6.27
N GLY A 160 10.87 14.14 -5.54
CA GLY A 160 10.71 14.40 -4.10
C GLY A 160 9.47 15.25 -3.80
N MET A 161 9.19 16.32 -4.56
CA MET A 161 7.99 17.14 -4.38
C MET A 161 6.71 16.32 -4.67
N GLN A 162 6.73 15.46 -5.68
CA GLN A 162 5.60 14.56 -5.99
C GLN A 162 5.36 13.58 -4.85
N ALA A 163 6.43 12.95 -4.32
CA ALA A 163 6.35 12.04 -3.20
C ALA A 163 5.80 12.72 -1.94
N ARG A 164 6.30 13.92 -1.61
CA ARG A 164 5.84 14.71 -0.47
C ARG A 164 4.35 15.06 -0.59
N LEU A 165 3.90 15.52 -1.78
CA LEU A 165 2.49 15.85 -2.00
C LEU A 165 1.60 14.61 -1.97
N SER A 166 2.06 13.48 -2.52
CA SER A 166 1.32 12.21 -2.48
C SER A 166 1.12 11.72 -1.04
N PHE A 167 2.20 11.71 -0.24
CA PHE A 167 2.13 11.30 1.16
C PHE A 167 1.23 12.25 1.97
N ALA A 168 1.43 13.56 1.86
CA ALA A 168 0.61 14.57 2.55
C ALA A 168 -0.88 14.41 2.23
N THR A 169 -1.21 14.17 0.95
CA THR A 169 -2.59 13.96 0.51
C THR A 169 -3.19 12.72 1.16
N ALA A 170 -2.44 11.62 1.21
CA ALA A 170 -2.91 10.38 1.82
C ALA A 170 -3.18 10.52 3.32
N VAL A 171 -2.24 11.12 4.10
CA VAL A 171 -2.34 11.21 5.56
C VAL A 171 -3.29 12.30 6.05
N CYS A 172 -3.53 13.35 5.25
CA CYS A 172 -4.46 14.41 5.60
C CYS A 172 -5.91 14.04 5.33
N PHE A 173 -6.18 13.13 4.41
CA PHE A 173 -7.54 12.67 4.16
C PHE A 173 -7.97 11.62 5.21
N PRO A 174 -9.22 11.69 5.69
CA PRO A 174 -9.69 10.81 6.74
C PRO A 174 -9.88 9.38 6.23
N ALA A 175 -9.22 8.43 6.89
CA ALA A 175 -9.36 6.99 6.66
C ALA A 175 -9.34 6.22 7.98
N ASP A 176 -9.80 4.96 7.93
CA ASP A 176 -9.67 3.98 9.02
C ASP A 176 -8.38 3.18 8.89
N ILE A 177 -7.95 2.96 7.63
CA ILE A 177 -6.81 2.12 7.26
C ILE A 177 -5.96 2.87 6.23
N TYR A 178 -4.67 2.98 6.51
CA TYR A 178 -3.69 3.53 5.59
C TYR A 178 -2.74 2.41 5.16
N VAL A 179 -2.50 2.30 3.85
CA VAL A 179 -1.57 1.29 3.29
C VAL A 179 -0.47 2.02 2.52
N PHE A 180 0.78 1.84 2.92
CA PHE A 180 1.95 2.51 2.33
C PHE A 180 2.90 1.48 1.72
N ASP A 181 3.31 1.70 0.46
CA ASP A 181 4.26 0.84 -0.26
C ASP A 181 5.50 1.65 -0.68
N GLU A 182 6.62 1.45 0.00
CA GLU A 182 7.98 1.94 -0.30
C GLU A 182 8.15 3.44 -0.66
N ILE A 183 7.12 4.27 -0.44
CA ILE A 183 7.09 5.66 -0.91
C ILE A 183 8.13 6.57 -0.24
N LEU A 184 8.61 6.20 0.95
CA LEU A 184 9.53 7.04 1.71
C LEU A 184 11.01 6.86 1.29
N SER A 185 11.31 5.99 0.33
CA SER A 185 12.67 5.76 -0.18
C SER A 185 13.20 6.92 -1.05
N VAL A 186 12.32 7.78 -1.58
CA VAL A 186 12.67 8.85 -2.52
C VAL A 186 12.62 10.26 -1.91
N VAL A 187 12.32 10.37 -0.62
CA VAL A 187 12.30 11.65 0.12
C VAL A 187 13.57 11.79 0.97
N ASP A 188 13.89 13.03 1.33
CA ASP A 188 15.02 13.32 2.24
C ASP A 188 14.71 12.89 3.68
N ASP A 189 15.77 12.76 4.48
CA ASP A 189 15.69 12.26 5.85
C ASP A 189 14.78 13.12 6.74
N SER A 190 14.82 14.45 6.60
CA SER A 190 13.95 15.36 7.37
C SER A 190 12.47 15.11 7.12
N PHE A 191 12.09 14.89 5.85
CA PHE A 191 10.70 14.57 5.53
C PHE A 191 10.33 13.14 5.94
N ARG A 192 11.29 12.21 5.91
CA ARG A 192 11.09 10.83 6.39
C ARG A 192 10.76 10.80 7.88
N ASP A 193 11.48 11.58 8.69
CA ASP A 193 11.19 11.73 10.13
C ASP A 193 9.79 12.33 10.35
N GLN A 194 9.44 13.38 9.61
CA GLN A 194 8.10 13.98 9.65
C GLN A 194 6.99 12.97 9.29
N CYS A 195 7.23 12.12 8.30
CA CYS A 195 6.31 11.04 7.93
C CYS A 195 6.15 10.02 9.05
N ALA A 196 7.26 9.57 9.67
CA ALA A 196 7.22 8.62 10.77
C ALA A 196 6.45 9.18 11.98
N GLU A 197 6.65 10.45 12.32
CA GLU A 197 5.90 11.14 13.39
C GLU A 197 4.40 11.20 13.08
N GLU A 198 4.02 11.53 11.84
CA GLU A 198 2.62 11.60 11.44
C GLU A 198 1.94 10.23 11.44
N LEU A 199 2.64 9.18 10.98
CA LEU A 199 2.14 7.80 11.07
C LEU A 199 1.94 7.37 12.52
N ALA A 200 2.90 7.67 13.40
CA ALA A 200 2.78 7.40 14.82
C ALA A 200 1.62 8.19 15.46
N ARG A 201 1.36 9.43 15.02
CA ARG A 201 0.20 10.24 15.46
C ARG A 201 -1.11 9.58 15.05
N LEU A 202 -1.25 9.22 13.76
CA LEU A 202 -2.44 8.54 13.24
C LEU A 202 -2.71 7.22 13.97
N ASN A 203 -1.67 6.45 14.24
CA ASN A 203 -1.82 5.19 14.99
C ASN A 203 -2.28 5.42 16.43
N ARG A 204 -1.72 6.43 17.14
CA ARG A 204 -2.21 6.84 18.47
C ARG A 204 -3.67 7.30 18.48
N GLU A 205 -4.17 7.81 17.36
CA GLU A 205 -5.58 8.16 17.16
C GLU A 205 -6.47 6.95 16.82
N GLY A 206 -5.91 5.74 16.87
CA GLY A 206 -6.62 4.50 16.59
C GLY A 206 -6.76 4.15 15.12
N ARG A 207 -5.99 4.80 14.23
CA ARG A 207 -5.95 4.43 12.82
C ARG A 207 -5.07 3.20 12.61
N THR A 208 -5.50 2.34 11.70
CA THR A 208 -4.74 1.15 11.30
C THR A 208 -3.75 1.52 10.22
N ILE A 209 -2.51 1.06 10.34
CA ILE A 209 -1.44 1.31 9.38
C ILE A 209 -0.92 -0.04 8.88
N VAL A 210 -0.86 -0.23 7.57
CA VAL A 210 -0.14 -1.32 6.91
C VAL A 210 1.02 -0.69 6.16
N PHE A 211 2.23 -0.96 6.62
CA PHE A 211 3.44 -0.31 6.11
C PHE A 211 4.39 -1.32 5.48
N MET A 212 4.64 -1.17 4.18
CA MET A 212 5.51 -2.07 3.41
C MET A 212 6.82 -1.38 3.09
N SER A 213 7.92 -1.96 3.52
CA SER A 213 9.25 -1.44 3.20
C SER A 213 10.31 -2.55 3.29
N HIS A 214 11.43 -2.33 2.60
CA HIS A 214 12.65 -3.09 2.82
C HIS A 214 13.57 -2.43 3.85
N ASP A 215 13.30 -1.18 4.25
CA ASP A 215 14.01 -0.43 5.28
C ASP A 215 13.52 -0.86 6.67
N LEU A 216 14.34 -1.68 7.35
CA LEU A 216 14.01 -2.23 8.66
C LEU A 216 13.96 -1.19 9.78
N GLU A 217 14.77 -0.12 9.69
CA GLU A 217 14.79 0.93 10.70
C GLU A 217 13.48 1.71 10.67
N LEU A 218 13.04 2.06 9.47
CA LEU A 218 11.77 2.75 9.28
C LEU A 218 10.57 1.88 9.70
N VAL A 219 10.57 0.60 9.34
CA VAL A 219 9.49 -0.32 9.75
C VAL A 219 9.43 -0.46 11.27
N ARG A 220 10.59 -0.57 11.96
CA ARG A 220 10.66 -0.62 13.42
C ARG A 220 10.18 0.66 14.10
N SER A 221 10.41 1.82 13.48
CA SER A 221 9.96 3.10 14.05
C SER A 221 8.45 3.31 13.99
N VAL A 222 7.77 2.68 13.00
CA VAL A 222 6.34 2.85 12.75
C VAL A 222 5.51 1.68 13.29
N CYS A 223 5.99 0.44 13.13
CA CYS A 223 5.20 -0.77 13.33
C CYS A 223 5.51 -1.49 14.65
N THR A 224 4.50 -2.16 15.22
CA THR A 224 4.66 -2.98 16.44
C THR A 224 4.68 -4.47 16.13
N THR A 225 3.99 -4.87 15.09
CA THR A 225 3.87 -6.25 14.60
C THR A 225 4.12 -6.27 13.11
N GLY A 226 4.24 -7.45 12.54
CA GLY A 226 4.42 -7.54 11.09
C GLY A 226 4.65 -8.95 10.59
N MET A 227 5.01 -9.02 9.30
CA MET A 227 5.40 -10.27 8.64
C MET A 227 6.54 -10.08 7.65
N TRP A 228 7.28 -11.14 7.43
CA TRP A 228 8.26 -11.25 6.34
C TRP A 228 7.61 -11.98 5.17
N LEU A 229 7.56 -11.28 4.03
CA LEU A 229 7.11 -11.80 2.74
C LEU A 229 8.33 -12.14 1.87
N GLU A 230 8.42 -13.38 1.40
CA GLU A 230 9.47 -13.83 0.50
C GLU A 230 8.89 -14.66 -0.64
N ARG A 231 9.19 -14.26 -1.89
CA ARG A 231 8.73 -14.96 -3.10
C ARG A 231 7.23 -15.25 -3.07
N GLY A 232 6.44 -14.24 -2.68
CA GLY A 232 4.99 -14.32 -2.60
C GLY A 232 4.43 -15.16 -1.46
N ARG A 233 5.23 -15.58 -0.47
CA ARG A 233 4.79 -16.38 0.68
C ARG A 233 5.17 -15.72 2.01
N VAL A 234 4.32 -15.89 3.01
CA VAL A 234 4.65 -15.48 4.39
C VAL A 234 5.67 -16.47 4.96
N ARG A 235 6.84 -15.97 5.35
CA ARG A 235 7.91 -16.76 5.98
C ARG A 235 7.86 -16.73 7.49
N PHE A 236 7.59 -15.54 8.03
CA PHE A 236 7.51 -15.36 9.47
C PHE A 236 6.51 -14.24 9.80
N ARG A 237 5.82 -14.33 10.93
CA ARG A 237 4.92 -13.32 11.47
C ARG A 237 5.11 -13.24 12.97
N GLY A 238 5.13 -12.02 13.53
CA GLY A 238 5.31 -11.79 14.95
C GLY A 238 5.48 -10.32 15.31
N ARG A 239 6.16 -10.05 16.41
CA ARG A 239 6.58 -8.70 16.78
C ARG A 239 7.56 -8.19 15.72
N ILE A 240 7.53 -6.89 15.47
CA ILE A 240 8.34 -6.33 14.36
C ILE A 240 9.84 -6.57 14.55
N ASP A 241 10.34 -6.55 15.78
CA ASP A 241 11.75 -6.84 16.07
C ASP A 241 12.14 -8.28 15.72
N GLU A 242 11.24 -9.24 15.97
CA GLU A 242 11.44 -10.66 15.64
C GLU A 242 11.42 -10.85 14.12
N VAL A 243 10.46 -10.20 13.44
CA VAL A 243 10.34 -10.21 11.97
C VAL A 243 11.60 -9.63 11.32
N ALA A 244 12.06 -8.47 11.81
CA ALA A 244 13.25 -7.81 11.29
C ALA A 244 14.53 -8.64 11.53
N THR A 245 14.64 -9.31 12.68
CA THR A 245 15.75 -10.20 12.99
C THR A 245 15.75 -11.43 12.07
N ALA A 246 14.58 -12.05 11.88
CA ALA A 246 14.44 -13.20 10.99
C ALA A 246 14.79 -12.84 9.53
N TYR A 247 14.34 -11.67 9.06
CA TYR A 247 14.63 -11.18 7.72
C TYR A 247 16.12 -10.87 7.53
N ALA A 248 16.75 -10.15 8.48
CA ALA A 248 18.16 -9.81 8.41
C ALA A 248 19.07 -11.06 8.47
N GLY A 249 18.69 -12.06 9.26
CA GLY A 249 19.45 -13.33 9.37
C GLY A 249 19.36 -14.23 8.14
N ALA A 250 18.35 -14.02 7.27
CA ALA A 250 18.16 -14.79 6.04
C ALA A 250 18.61 -14.04 4.78
N ALA A 251 18.86 -12.72 4.85
CA ALA A 251 19.43 -11.97 3.74
C ALA A 251 20.83 -12.53 3.42
N PRO A 252 21.16 -12.86 2.16
CA PRO A 252 22.53 -13.21 1.81
C PRO A 252 23.42 -12.03 2.18
N VAL A 253 24.49 -12.29 2.92
CA VAL A 253 25.56 -11.31 3.16
C VAL A 253 26.05 -10.90 1.77
N GLU A 254 25.76 -9.67 1.36
CA GLU A 254 26.36 -9.11 0.16
C GLU A 254 27.87 -9.10 0.40
N SER A 255 28.53 -10.08 -0.20
CA SER A 255 30.00 -10.11 -0.28
C SER A 255 30.41 -8.91 -1.12
N GLY A 256 31.04 -7.92 -0.44
CA GLY A 256 31.57 -6.68 -0.99
C GLY A 256 32.60 -6.86 -2.11
#